data_a83b135e108a9e41a7425c8b1e957625
#
_entry.id   a83b135e108a9e41a7425c8b1e957625
#
_cell.length_a   1.000
_cell.length_b   1.000
_cell.length_c   1.000
_cell.angle_alpha   90.00
_cell.angle_beta   90.00
_cell.angle_gamma   90.00
#
_symmetry.space_group_name_H-M   'P 1'
#
loop_
_entity.id
_entity.type
_entity.pdbx_description
1 polymer ?
#
loop_
_entity_poly.entity_id
_entity_poly.type
_entity_poly.pdbx_seq_one_letter_code
_entity_poly.pdbx_strand_id
1 'polypeptide(L)'
;METAIIGGAATITVALIGLISTIIVNRKKTAEALKTTVSETVSEAVKTATAETNKRVDTLQATLDLHMREGDEDKAKRTRDSILRFYDEICAHRDHSEPVWLGVLDEIDEYEAYCDTHPEFKNSRGKMAMRHIRETYDTLKSTGQFEIKE
;
A
#
# COMPACT_ATOMS: atom_id res chain seq x y z
N MET A 1 46.93 36.70 71.65
CA MET A 1 45.64 35.98 71.44
C MET A 1 45.06 36.17 70.00
N GLU A 2 45.53 37.06 69.14
CA GLU A 2 44.96 37.33 67.81
C GLU A 2 45.33 36.34 66.71
N THR A 3 46.47 35.63 66.82
CA THR A 3 46.91 34.70 65.76
C THR A 3 46.13 33.38 65.72
N ALA A 4 45.47 32.98 66.76
CA ALA A 4 44.68 31.71 66.77
C ALA A 4 43.31 31.87 66.08
N ILE A 5 42.75 33.08 66.01
CA ILE A 5 41.43 33.35 65.41
C ILE A 5 41.54 33.37 63.88
N ILE A 6 42.63 33.86 63.30
CA ILE A 6 42.88 33.96 61.90
C ILE A 6 43.09 32.56 61.29
N GLY A 7 43.72 31.60 61.96
CA GLY A 7 43.92 30.22 61.49
C GLY A 7 42.59 29.43 61.45
N GLY A 8 41.69 29.63 62.37
CA GLY A 8 40.37 28.98 62.41
C GLY A 8 39.42 29.44 61.28
N ALA A 9 39.43 30.71 60.92
CA ALA A 9 38.60 31.22 59.84
C ALA A 9 39.03 30.72 58.45
N ALA A 10 40.34 30.59 58.22
CA ALA A 10 40.88 30.09 56.96
C ALA A 10 40.59 28.61 56.73
N THR A 11 40.61 27.79 57.76
CA THR A 11 40.27 26.36 57.67
C THR A 11 38.81 26.11 57.41
N ILE A 12 37.91 26.90 57.97
CA ILE A 12 36.45 26.81 57.76
C ILE A 12 36.11 27.22 56.31
N THR A 13 36.73 28.27 55.77
CA THR A 13 36.48 28.72 54.36
C THR A 13 36.99 27.68 53.35
N VAL A 14 38.10 27.04 53.53
CA VAL A 14 38.60 25.99 52.64
C VAL A 14 37.70 24.74 52.70
N ALA A 15 37.20 24.38 53.88
CA ALA A 15 36.25 23.23 54.00
C ALA A 15 34.92 23.53 53.30
N LEU A 16 34.40 24.75 53.43
CA LEU A 16 33.15 25.17 52.74
C LEU A 16 33.33 25.18 51.22
N ILE A 17 34.40 25.70 50.70
CA ILE A 17 34.71 25.68 49.26
C ILE A 17 34.84 24.22 48.76
N GLY A 18 35.47 23.33 49.50
CA GLY A 18 35.54 21.90 49.17
C GLY A 18 34.18 21.22 49.11
N LEU A 19 33.29 21.48 50.07
CA LEU A 19 31.92 20.97 50.08
C LEU A 19 31.08 21.47 48.93
N ILE A 20 31.14 22.78 48.61
CA ILE A 20 30.43 23.38 47.48
C ILE A 20 30.93 22.80 46.15
N SER A 21 32.23 22.65 45.97
CA SER A 21 32.82 22.04 44.79
C SER A 21 32.35 20.60 44.58
N THR A 22 32.30 19.80 45.66
CA THR A 22 31.82 18.40 45.61
C THR A 22 30.36 18.32 45.24
N ILE A 23 29.51 19.22 45.76
CA ILE A 23 28.09 19.28 45.45
C ILE A 23 27.89 19.66 43.97
N ILE A 24 28.64 20.61 43.45
CA ILE A 24 28.55 21.07 42.05
C ILE A 24 28.98 19.92 41.11
N VAL A 25 30.09 19.24 41.39
CA VAL A 25 30.57 18.13 40.59
C VAL A 25 29.58 16.95 40.61
N ASN A 26 29.02 16.61 41.77
CA ASN A 26 28.02 15.54 41.84
C ASN A 26 26.74 15.89 41.08
N ARG A 27 26.26 17.14 41.18
CA ARG A 27 25.09 17.57 40.37
C ARG A 27 25.34 17.49 38.89
N LYS A 28 26.51 17.90 38.39
CA LYS A 28 26.88 17.74 36.97
C LYS A 28 26.90 16.29 36.53
N LYS A 29 27.56 15.39 37.29
CA LYS A 29 27.60 13.95 37.03
C LYS A 29 26.21 13.31 36.98
N THR A 30 25.34 13.68 37.94
CA THR A 30 23.96 13.18 37.95
C THR A 30 23.15 13.67 36.76
N ALA A 31 23.31 14.93 36.37
CA ALA A 31 22.62 15.52 35.22
C ALA A 31 23.08 14.88 33.89
N GLU A 32 24.38 14.63 33.74
CA GLU A 32 24.93 13.94 32.57
C GLU A 32 24.46 12.48 32.49
N ALA A 33 24.51 11.75 33.61
CA ALA A 33 24.01 10.36 33.67
C ALA A 33 22.53 10.29 33.33
N LEU A 34 21.71 11.21 33.88
CA LEU A 34 20.28 11.28 33.56
C LEU A 34 20.05 11.57 32.06
N LYS A 35 20.80 12.50 31.47
CA LYS A 35 20.70 12.84 30.06
C LYS A 35 21.04 11.65 29.17
N THR A 36 22.08 10.91 29.51
CA THR A 36 22.48 9.68 28.78
C THR A 36 21.40 8.62 28.87
N THR A 37 20.89 8.32 30.06
CA THR A 37 19.84 7.31 30.28
C THR A 37 18.54 7.69 29.53
N VAL A 38 18.13 8.96 29.61
CA VAL A 38 16.93 9.43 28.87
C VAL A 38 17.15 9.31 27.36
N SER A 39 18.31 9.70 26.84
CA SER A 39 18.64 9.59 25.41
C SER A 39 18.62 8.14 24.93
N GLU A 40 19.21 7.22 25.69
CA GLU A 40 19.20 5.78 25.37
C GLU A 40 17.79 5.20 25.40
N THR A 41 17.00 5.50 26.44
CA THR A 41 15.62 5.03 26.58
C THR A 41 14.73 5.54 25.44
N VAL A 42 14.85 6.83 25.09
CA VAL A 42 14.09 7.41 23.97
C VAL A 42 14.53 6.79 22.64
N SER A 43 15.83 6.61 22.43
CA SER A 43 16.34 5.98 21.22
C SER A 43 15.81 4.54 21.03
N GLU A 44 15.80 3.77 22.11
CA GLU A 44 15.30 2.38 22.06
C GLU A 44 13.77 2.35 21.87
N ALA A 45 13.03 3.23 22.54
CA ALA A 45 11.59 3.35 22.34
C ALA A 45 11.22 3.74 20.90
N VAL A 46 11.97 4.68 20.31
CA VAL A 46 11.79 5.09 18.91
C VAL A 46 12.10 3.94 17.95
N LYS A 47 13.20 3.21 18.17
CA LYS A 47 13.53 2.03 17.37
C LYS A 47 12.42 0.98 17.39
N THR A 48 11.93 0.66 18.58
CA THR A 48 10.86 -0.33 18.77
C THR A 48 9.57 0.11 18.08
N ALA A 49 9.16 1.36 18.29
CA ALA A 49 7.97 1.91 17.64
C ALA A 49 8.08 1.96 16.11
N THR A 50 9.26 2.30 15.59
CA THR A 50 9.53 2.31 14.15
C THR A 50 9.47 0.90 13.56
N ALA A 51 10.08 -0.08 14.23
CA ALA A 51 10.05 -1.48 13.79
C ALA A 51 8.62 -2.05 13.77
N GLU A 52 7.82 -1.74 14.80
CA GLU A 52 6.42 -2.15 14.84
C GLU A 52 5.60 -1.47 13.73
N THR A 53 5.82 -0.18 13.51
CA THR A 53 5.14 0.57 12.44
C THR A 53 5.46 -0.01 11.06
N ASN A 54 6.73 -0.29 10.78
CA ASN A 54 7.14 -0.91 9.52
C ASN A 54 6.47 -2.28 9.32
N LYS A 55 6.46 -3.12 10.35
CA LYS A 55 5.76 -4.42 10.28
C LYS A 55 4.27 -4.28 9.96
N ARG A 56 3.61 -3.26 10.52
CA ARG A 56 2.19 -2.96 10.22
C ARG A 56 2.02 -2.49 8.77
N VAL A 57 2.92 -1.65 8.29
CA VAL A 57 2.93 -1.18 6.89
C VAL A 57 3.09 -2.37 5.93
N ASP A 58 4.05 -3.25 6.16
CA ASP A 58 4.28 -4.45 5.35
C ASP A 58 3.03 -5.36 5.32
N THR A 59 2.39 -5.53 6.47
CA THR A 59 1.15 -6.32 6.56
C THR A 59 0.00 -5.67 5.78
N LEU A 60 -0.15 -4.34 5.88
CA LEU A 60 -1.17 -3.61 5.15
C LEU A 60 -0.94 -3.66 3.63
N GLN A 61 0.31 -3.55 3.19
CA GLN A 61 0.67 -3.67 1.77
C GLN A 61 0.32 -5.07 1.25
N ALA A 62 0.71 -6.13 1.96
CA ALA A 62 0.38 -7.49 1.56
C ALA A 62 -1.15 -7.74 1.49
N THR A 63 -1.90 -7.17 2.44
CA THR A 63 -3.36 -7.27 2.44
C THR A 63 -3.98 -6.50 1.26
N LEU A 64 -3.46 -5.31 0.96
CA LEU A 64 -3.93 -4.50 -0.16
C LEU A 64 -3.65 -5.20 -1.50
N ASP A 65 -2.45 -5.76 -1.68
CA ASP A 65 -2.08 -6.51 -2.89
C ASP A 65 -3.00 -7.72 -3.10
N LEU A 66 -3.36 -8.41 -2.01
CA LEU A 66 -4.31 -9.52 -2.07
C LEU A 66 -5.70 -9.05 -2.51
N HIS A 67 -6.23 -7.98 -1.90
CA HIS A 67 -7.53 -7.42 -2.27
C HIS A 67 -7.59 -6.89 -3.71
N MET A 68 -6.51 -6.26 -4.17
CA MET A 68 -6.42 -5.81 -5.56
C MET A 68 -6.48 -7.00 -6.52
N ARG A 69 -5.73 -8.07 -6.25
CA ARG A 69 -5.73 -9.30 -7.06
C ARG A 69 -7.09 -9.98 -7.09
N GLU A 70 -7.75 -10.11 -5.95
CA GLU A 70 -9.11 -10.66 -5.85
C GLU A 70 -10.11 -9.80 -6.63
N GLY A 71 -10.00 -8.47 -6.52
CA GLY A 71 -10.85 -7.52 -7.24
C GLY A 71 -10.69 -7.62 -8.76
N ASP A 72 -9.47 -7.76 -9.26
CA ASP A 72 -9.16 -7.91 -10.68
C ASP A 72 -9.67 -9.25 -11.22
N GLU A 73 -9.50 -10.34 -10.46
CA GLU A 73 -10.03 -11.65 -10.83
C GLU A 73 -11.57 -11.64 -10.89
N ASP A 74 -12.22 -10.98 -9.94
CA ASP A 74 -13.69 -10.86 -9.93
C ASP A 74 -14.19 -9.95 -11.07
N LYS A 75 -13.45 -8.90 -11.42
CA LYS A 75 -13.72 -8.09 -12.63
C LYS A 75 -13.65 -8.99 -13.87
N ALA A 76 -12.59 -9.76 -14.04
CA ALA A 76 -12.40 -10.64 -15.19
C ALA A 76 -13.51 -11.70 -15.29
N LYS A 77 -13.96 -12.29 -14.16
CA LYS A 77 -15.10 -13.22 -14.15
C LYS A 77 -16.38 -12.55 -14.63
N ARG A 78 -16.69 -11.35 -14.13
CA ARG A 78 -17.88 -10.59 -14.55
C ARG A 78 -17.83 -10.22 -16.04
N THR A 79 -16.69 -9.77 -16.52
CA THR A 79 -16.49 -9.46 -17.94
C THR A 79 -16.68 -10.69 -18.81
N ARG A 80 -16.11 -11.83 -18.42
CA ARG A 80 -16.35 -13.10 -19.13
C ARG A 80 -17.84 -13.47 -19.18
N ASP A 81 -18.54 -13.31 -18.07
CA ASP A 81 -19.97 -13.66 -17.99
C ASP A 81 -20.82 -12.68 -18.84
N SER A 82 -20.42 -11.41 -18.96
CA SER A 82 -21.00 -10.44 -19.89
C SER A 82 -20.81 -10.87 -21.35
N ILE A 83 -19.59 -11.19 -21.74
CA ILE A 83 -19.24 -11.67 -23.08
C ILE A 83 -20.02 -12.93 -23.46
N LEU A 84 -20.11 -13.92 -22.54
CA LEU A 84 -20.87 -15.15 -22.78
C LEU A 84 -22.37 -14.89 -22.94
N ARG A 85 -22.92 -13.96 -22.16
CA ARG A 85 -24.32 -13.55 -22.29
C ARG A 85 -24.60 -12.89 -23.65
N PHE A 86 -23.71 -11.99 -24.08
CA PHE A 86 -23.83 -11.36 -25.39
C PHE A 86 -23.71 -12.41 -26.53
N TYR A 87 -22.80 -13.37 -26.39
CA TYR A 87 -22.70 -14.50 -27.31
C TYR A 87 -24.01 -15.30 -27.41
N ASP A 88 -24.67 -15.61 -26.28
CA ASP A 88 -25.94 -16.30 -26.25
C ASP A 88 -27.05 -15.47 -26.92
N GLU A 89 -27.02 -14.13 -26.75
CA GLU A 89 -27.97 -13.23 -27.42
C GLU A 89 -27.81 -13.23 -28.95
N ILE A 90 -26.55 -13.21 -29.44
CA ILE A 90 -26.29 -13.35 -30.88
C ILE A 90 -26.79 -14.70 -31.40
N CYS A 91 -26.50 -15.78 -30.71
CA CYS A 91 -26.98 -17.12 -31.07
C CYS A 91 -28.53 -17.20 -31.09
N ALA A 92 -29.19 -16.39 -30.25
CA ALA A 92 -30.62 -16.25 -30.24
C ALA A 92 -31.17 -15.25 -31.28
N HIS A 93 -30.33 -14.78 -32.22
CA HIS A 93 -30.66 -13.81 -33.26
C HIS A 93 -31.23 -12.50 -32.74
N ARG A 94 -30.73 -12.00 -31.60
CA ARG A 94 -31.09 -10.67 -31.10
C ARG A 94 -30.29 -9.60 -31.81
N ASP A 95 -31.00 -8.58 -32.28
CA ASP A 95 -30.36 -7.43 -32.93
C ASP A 95 -29.78 -6.47 -31.88
N HIS A 96 -28.57 -5.99 -32.15
CA HIS A 96 -27.88 -4.99 -31.34
C HIS A 96 -27.36 -3.86 -32.21
N SER A 97 -27.37 -2.64 -31.68
CA SER A 97 -26.81 -1.48 -32.38
C SER A 97 -25.27 -1.52 -32.40
N GLU A 98 -24.66 -0.88 -33.37
CA GLU A 98 -23.18 -0.83 -33.49
C GLU A 98 -22.49 -0.35 -32.21
N PRO A 99 -22.95 0.68 -31.46
CA PRO A 99 -22.32 1.05 -30.19
C PRO A 99 -22.31 -0.07 -29.14
N VAL A 100 -23.31 -0.94 -29.11
CA VAL A 100 -23.36 -2.10 -28.19
C VAL A 100 -22.28 -3.12 -28.58
N TRP A 101 -22.13 -3.39 -29.88
CA TRP A 101 -21.04 -4.26 -30.39
C TRP A 101 -19.67 -3.72 -30.05
N LEU A 102 -19.42 -2.43 -30.27
CA LEU A 102 -18.14 -1.80 -29.93
C LEU A 102 -17.84 -1.91 -28.44
N GLY A 103 -18.83 -1.69 -27.57
CA GLY A 103 -18.66 -1.84 -26.12
C GLY A 103 -18.26 -3.27 -25.72
N VAL A 104 -18.85 -4.29 -26.38
CA VAL A 104 -18.47 -5.69 -26.10
C VAL A 104 -17.10 -6.04 -26.67
N LEU A 105 -16.68 -5.46 -27.79
CA LEU A 105 -15.34 -5.62 -28.32
C LEU A 105 -14.29 -5.03 -27.38
N ASP A 106 -14.54 -3.87 -26.79
CA ASP A 106 -13.69 -3.27 -25.77
C ASP A 106 -13.60 -4.16 -24.50
N GLU A 107 -14.73 -4.73 -24.05
CA GLU A 107 -14.74 -5.71 -22.95
C GLU A 107 -13.91 -6.96 -23.27
N ILE A 108 -13.95 -7.44 -24.51
CA ILE A 108 -13.14 -8.58 -24.97
C ILE A 108 -11.65 -8.24 -24.90
N ASP A 109 -11.25 -7.07 -25.38
CA ASP A 109 -9.85 -6.64 -25.36
C ASP A 109 -9.30 -6.51 -23.94
N GLU A 110 -10.07 -5.89 -23.01
CA GLU A 110 -9.74 -5.82 -21.60
C GLU A 110 -9.60 -7.22 -20.95
N TYR A 111 -10.51 -8.12 -21.29
CA TYR A 111 -10.51 -9.48 -20.75
C TYR A 111 -9.31 -10.31 -21.27
N GLU A 112 -8.98 -10.20 -22.55
CA GLU A 112 -7.80 -10.87 -23.13
C GLU A 112 -6.51 -10.35 -22.50
N ALA A 113 -6.36 -9.03 -22.31
CA ALA A 113 -5.21 -8.43 -21.64
C ALA A 113 -5.04 -8.96 -20.19
N TYR A 114 -6.14 -9.14 -19.47
CA TYR A 114 -6.11 -9.79 -18.15
C TYR A 114 -5.64 -11.24 -18.24
N CYS A 115 -6.18 -12.04 -19.16
CA CYS A 115 -5.81 -13.45 -19.35
C CYS A 115 -4.33 -13.62 -19.72
N ASP A 116 -3.78 -12.72 -20.53
CA ASP A 116 -2.37 -12.76 -20.96
C ASP A 116 -1.41 -12.54 -19.77
N THR A 117 -1.80 -11.73 -18.81
CA THR A 117 -1.03 -11.49 -17.58
C THR A 117 -1.28 -12.53 -16.48
N HIS A 118 -2.35 -13.34 -16.61
CA HIS A 118 -2.77 -14.36 -15.62
C HIS A 118 -2.99 -15.72 -16.28
N PRO A 119 -1.91 -16.42 -16.70
CA PRO A 119 -2.01 -17.69 -17.45
C PRO A 119 -2.71 -18.81 -16.67
N GLU A 120 -2.77 -18.71 -15.34
CA GLU A 120 -3.50 -19.64 -14.47
C GLU A 120 -5.03 -19.47 -14.55
N PHE A 121 -5.51 -18.34 -15.06
CA PHE A 121 -6.94 -18.05 -15.19
C PHE A 121 -7.57 -18.85 -16.34
N LYS A 122 -8.51 -19.75 -16.02
CA LYS A 122 -9.12 -20.67 -17.00
C LYS A 122 -10.06 -19.94 -17.94
N ASN A 123 -9.69 -19.86 -19.22
CA ASN A 123 -10.39 -19.11 -20.27
C ASN A 123 -10.96 -19.96 -21.42
N SER A 124 -11.05 -21.27 -21.28
CA SER A 124 -11.37 -22.14 -22.44
C SER A 124 -12.72 -21.85 -23.11
N ARG A 125 -13.75 -21.46 -22.36
CA ARG A 125 -15.09 -21.14 -22.91
C ARG A 125 -15.15 -19.76 -23.56
N GLY A 126 -14.45 -18.78 -23.02
CA GLY A 126 -14.43 -17.41 -23.53
C GLY A 126 -13.86 -17.30 -24.94
N LYS A 127 -12.78 -18.04 -25.24
CA LYS A 127 -12.07 -17.94 -26.53
C LYS A 127 -12.96 -18.21 -27.75
N MET A 128 -13.85 -19.19 -27.67
CA MET A 128 -14.76 -19.49 -28.79
C MET A 128 -15.83 -18.40 -28.96
N ALA A 129 -16.41 -17.95 -27.86
CA ALA A 129 -17.41 -16.90 -27.87
C ALA A 129 -16.83 -15.59 -28.42
N MET A 130 -15.68 -15.14 -27.94
CA MET A 130 -15.01 -13.92 -28.36
C MET A 130 -14.67 -13.94 -29.86
N ARG A 131 -14.16 -15.07 -30.37
CA ARG A 131 -13.89 -15.23 -31.81
C ARG A 131 -15.17 -15.10 -32.63
N HIS A 132 -16.24 -15.78 -32.23
CA HIS A 132 -17.52 -15.71 -32.94
C HIS A 132 -18.12 -14.30 -32.91
N ILE A 133 -18.03 -13.60 -31.81
CA ILE A 133 -18.48 -12.20 -31.69
C ILE A 133 -17.74 -11.31 -32.70
N ARG A 134 -16.39 -11.41 -32.75
CA ARG A 134 -15.58 -10.63 -33.71
C ARG A 134 -15.93 -10.96 -35.17
N GLU A 135 -15.99 -12.23 -35.52
CA GLU A 135 -16.35 -12.69 -36.89
C GLU A 135 -17.74 -12.22 -37.30
N THR A 136 -18.70 -12.24 -36.38
CA THR A 136 -20.05 -11.76 -36.63
C THR A 136 -20.09 -10.22 -36.80
N TYR A 137 -19.39 -9.48 -35.95
CA TYR A 137 -19.28 -8.02 -36.10
C TYR A 137 -18.67 -7.63 -37.44
N ASP A 138 -17.58 -8.26 -37.85
CA ASP A 138 -16.92 -8.01 -39.16
C ASP A 138 -17.88 -8.28 -40.32
N THR A 139 -18.68 -9.32 -40.20
CA THR A 139 -19.69 -9.67 -41.21
C THR A 139 -20.78 -8.62 -41.29
N LEU A 140 -21.35 -8.19 -40.17
CA LEU A 140 -22.38 -7.16 -40.07
C LEU A 140 -21.88 -5.83 -40.62
N LYS A 141 -20.65 -5.46 -40.28
CA LYS A 141 -20.02 -4.21 -40.73
C LYS A 141 -19.75 -4.24 -42.24
N SER A 142 -19.22 -5.32 -42.76
CA SER A 142 -18.94 -5.46 -44.20
C SER A 142 -20.20 -5.49 -45.07
N THR A 143 -21.32 -5.93 -44.50
CA THR A 143 -22.63 -5.99 -45.21
C THR A 143 -23.47 -4.72 -45.02
N GLY A 144 -22.98 -3.70 -44.31
CA GLY A 144 -23.70 -2.44 -44.07
C GLY A 144 -24.95 -2.60 -43.21
N GLN A 145 -25.03 -3.65 -42.37
CA GLN A 145 -26.25 -3.91 -41.56
C GLN A 145 -26.42 -2.93 -40.38
N PHE A 146 -25.38 -2.14 -40.06
CA PHE A 146 -25.47 -1.03 -39.11
C PHE A 146 -25.84 0.30 -39.75
N GLU A 147 -25.89 0.38 -41.08
CA GLU A 147 -26.33 1.61 -41.76
C GLU A 147 -27.83 1.79 -41.58
N ILE A 148 -28.22 2.97 -41.09
CA ILE A 148 -29.62 3.35 -40.97
C ILE A 148 -30.17 3.38 -42.39
N LYS A 149 -31.06 2.46 -42.73
CA LYS A 149 -31.87 2.56 -43.93
C LYS A 149 -32.87 3.69 -43.69
N GLU A 150 -32.62 4.90 -44.32
CA GLU A 150 -33.61 5.96 -44.38
C GLU A 150 -34.90 5.50 -45.11
#